data_b9f8d59e9c20678cadee1008b3cbfcd6
#
_entry.id   b9f8d59e9c20678cadee1008b3cbfcd6
#
_cell.length_a   1.000
_cell.length_b   1.000
_cell.length_c   1.000
_cell.angle_alpha   90.00
_cell.angle_beta   90.00
_cell.angle_gamma   90.00
#
_symmetry.space_group_name_H-M   'P 1'
#
loop_
_entity.id
_entity.type
_entity.pdbx_description
1 polymer ?
#
loop_
_entity_poly.entity_id
_entity_poly.type
_entity_poly.pdbx_seq_one_letter_code
_entity_poly.pdbx_strand_id
1 'polypeptide(L)'
;MTVAVTRNPYATNVSGSLIAAAGRLGVPVRPVDLPSLRLGIGPHGEEAVTDSVGSVAADSLAPYLLWGFPAAVHALRALARTAHAQNPVDGVLLADDKAAAADRLAEAGVPQVRTEICPFDAGLVAGVAARIGYPVVVKRTHGAQGRWVRRAGGPEALATALAELADEGPSALIVQPEVVECAGASIRAVVTGGRLLAVTQRQAAAPDWRSNIAGGAAQRRTELTGEEAELARAATAALGLGHAGVDILRTRHGPRVLEVNACPDFTSMQPHYQADLGEKVLRASL
;
A
#
# COMPACT_ATOMS: atom_id res chain seq x y z
N MET A 1 -7.73 11.12 -25.10
CA MET A 1 -7.82 10.52 -23.75
C MET A 1 -6.80 11.20 -22.86
N THR A 2 -7.26 11.84 -21.79
CA THR A 2 -6.44 12.56 -20.80
C THR A 2 -6.34 11.73 -19.52
N VAL A 3 -5.14 11.57 -19.00
CA VAL A 3 -4.90 10.85 -17.74
C VAL A 3 -4.74 11.83 -16.59
N ALA A 4 -5.53 11.69 -15.53
CA ALA A 4 -5.27 12.38 -14.29
C ALA A 4 -4.18 11.64 -13.50
N VAL A 5 -3.10 12.33 -13.16
CA VAL A 5 -2.04 11.82 -12.31
C VAL A 5 -2.02 12.62 -11.02
N THR A 6 -2.33 11.98 -9.91
CA THR A 6 -2.37 12.65 -8.61
C THR A 6 -0.95 12.98 -8.13
N ARG A 7 -0.77 14.22 -7.70
CA ARG A 7 0.45 14.69 -7.05
C ARG A 7 0.25 14.62 -5.54
N ASN A 8 0.96 13.70 -4.93
CA ASN A 8 0.98 13.51 -3.49
C ASN A 8 2.37 13.89 -2.95
N PRO A 9 2.49 14.81 -1.99
CA PRO A 9 3.78 15.22 -1.45
C PRO A 9 4.57 14.07 -0.80
N TYR A 10 3.91 12.98 -0.41
CA TYR A 10 4.54 11.78 0.15
C TYR A 10 4.95 10.73 -0.90
N ALA A 11 4.59 10.92 -2.18
CA ALA A 11 4.84 9.99 -3.28
C ALA A 11 5.26 10.72 -4.59
N THR A 12 6.06 11.75 -4.48
CA THR A 12 6.47 12.62 -5.61
C THR A 12 7.20 11.85 -6.70
N ASN A 13 8.01 10.84 -6.33
CA ASN A 13 8.75 10.01 -7.29
C ASN A 13 7.80 9.22 -8.20
N VAL A 14 6.73 8.64 -7.63
CA VAL A 14 5.75 7.86 -8.39
C VAL A 14 5.00 8.75 -9.37
N SER A 15 4.44 9.87 -8.90
CA SER A 15 3.72 10.81 -9.78
C SER A 15 4.62 11.42 -10.85
N GLY A 16 5.85 11.79 -10.51
CA GLY A 16 6.85 12.29 -11.46
C GLY A 16 7.19 11.27 -12.55
N SER A 17 7.37 10.00 -12.18
CA SER A 17 7.62 8.90 -13.12
C SER A 17 6.45 8.70 -14.09
N LEU A 18 5.20 8.72 -13.60
CA LEU A 18 4.01 8.58 -14.45
C LEU A 18 3.81 9.76 -15.40
N ILE A 19 4.03 11.00 -14.93
CA ILE A 19 3.97 12.19 -15.77
C ILE A 19 5.03 12.14 -16.86
N ALA A 20 6.27 11.78 -16.52
CA ALA A 20 7.35 11.63 -17.50
C ALA A 20 7.06 10.52 -18.52
N ALA A 21 6.50 9.39 -18.08
CA ALA A 21 6.07 8.30 -18.96
C ALA A 21 4.98 8.75 -19.93
N ALA A 22 4.00 9.51 -19.47
CA ALA A 22 2.95 10.06 -20.32
C ALA A 22 3.51 10.99 -21.40
N GLY A 23 4.49 11.84 -21.04
CA GLY A 23 5.18 12.70 -22.01
C GLY A 23 5.87 11.87 -23.11
N ARG A 24 6.55 10.78 -22.76
CA ARG A 24 7.18 9.87 -23.74
C ARG A 24 6.17 9.15 -24.65
N LEU A 25 4.99 8.86 -24.12
CA LEU A 25 3.91 8.19 -24.86
C LEU A 25 3.04 9.16 -25.67
N GLY A 26 3.24 10.48 -25.55
CA GLY A 26 2.37 11.48 -26.17
C GLY A 26 0.95 11.49 -25.57
N VAL A 27 0.78 11.04 -24.34
CA VAL A 27 -0.52 11.01 -23.65
C VAL A 27 -0.72 12.32 -22.88
N PRO A 28 -1.82 13.06 -23.12
CA PRO A 28 -2.16 14.23 -22.34
C PRO A 28 -2.33 13.91 -20.86
N VAL A 29 -1.71 14.71 -20.00
CA VAL A 29 -1.78 14.55 -18.53
C VAL A 29 -2.41 15.76 -17.89
N ARG A 30 -3.32 15.52 -16.94
CA ARG A 30 -3.79 16.50 -15.96
C ARG A 30 -3.17 16.15 -14.60
N PRO A 31 -2.10 16.82 -14.16
CA PRO A 31 -1.62 16.68 -12.80
C PRO A 31 -2.69 17.17 -11.84
N VAL A 32 -3.02 16.37 -10.83
CA VAL A 32 -4.07 16.66 -9.84
C VAL A 32 -3.43 16.83 -8.48
N ASP A 33 -3.65 17.99 -7.86
CA ASP A 33 -3.07 18.34 -6.57
C ASP A 33 -3.94 17.80 -5.44
N LEU A 34 -3.59 16.64 -4.87
CA LEU A 34 -4.38 15.96 -3.83
C LEU A 34 -4.66 16.82 -2.59
N PRO A 35 -3.71 17.60 -2.04
CA PRO A 35 -3.98 18.45 -0.88
C PRO A 35 -5.09 19.47 -1.09
N SER A 36 -5.29 19.92 -2.30
CA SER A 36 -6.31 20.94 -2.64
C SER A 36 -7.53 20.37 -3.36
N LEU A 37 -7.56 19.05 -3.62
CA LEU A 37 -8.65 18.39 -4.34
C LEU A 37 -9.94 18.43 -3.54
N ARG A 38 -11.02 18.92 -4.15
CA ARG A 38 -12.33 19.08 -3.52
C ARG A 38 -13.46 18.75 -4.47
N LEU A 39 -14.58 18.33 -3.90
CA LEU A 39 -15.86 18.13 -4.57
C LEU A 39 -16.82 19.24 -4.17
N GLY A 40 -17.33 20.00 -5.14
CA GLY A 40 -18.49 20.85 -4.99
C GLY A 40 -19.75 20.09 -5.43
N ILE A 41 -20.83 20.23 -4.67
CA ILE A 41 -22.14 19.66 -5.00
C ILE A 41 -23.13 20.81 -5.04
N GLY A 42 -23.75 21.03 -6.20
CA GLY A 42 -24.74 22.07 -6.42
C GLY A 42 -26.14 21.66 -5.88
N PRO A 43 -27.09 22.60 -5.85
CA PRO A 43 -28.41 22.41 -5.24
C PRO A 43 -29.25 21.35 -5.94
N HIS A 44 -28.95 21.01 -7.19
CA HIS A 44 -29.66 19.99 -7.96
C HIS A 44 -28.83 18.70 -8.15
N GLY A 45 -27.73 18.55 -7.37
CA GLY A 45 -26.89 17.36 -7.40
C GLY A 45 -25.80 17.37 -8.48
N GLU A 46 -25.60 18.50 -9.17
CA GLU A 46 -24.48 18.69 -10.09
C GLU A 46 -23.15 18.69 -9.32
N GLU A 47 -22.18 17.95 -9.85
CA GLU A 47 -20.88 17.78 -9.21
C GLU A 47 -19.77 18.50 -9.98
N ALA A 48 -18.89 19.15 -9.26
CA ALA A 48 -17.69 19.79 -9.79
C ALA A 48 -16.47 19.38 -8.98
N VAL A 49 -15.52 18.74 -9.62
CA VAL A 49 -14.21 18.42 -9.00
C VAL A 49 -13.21 19.50 -9.38
N THR A 50 -12.57 20.07 -8.39
CA THR A 50 -11.57 21.14 -8.56
C THR A 50 -10.37 20.93 -7.65
N ASP A 51 -9.20 21.44 -8.06
CA ASP A 51 -8.01 21.57 -7.23
C ASP A 51 -7.48 23.02 -7.24
N SER A 52 -6.26 23.26 -6.77
CA SER A 52 -5.63 24.59 -6.75
C SER A 52 -5.42 25.20 -8.15
N VAL A 53 -5.41 24.38 -9.20
CA VAL A 53 -5.21 24.80 -10.59
C VAL A 53 -6.52 25.09 -11.31
N GLY A 54 -7.63 24.49 -10.86
CA GLY A 54 -8.96 24.66 -11.44
C GLY A 54 -9.75 23.36 -11.58
N SER A 55 -10.63 23.30 -12.58
CA SER A 55 -11.45 22.11 -12.83
C SER A 55 -10.62 20.88 -13.16
N VAL A 56 -11.03 19.74 -12.62
CA VAL A 56 -10.41 18.44 -12.90
C VAL A 56 -11.40 17.58 -13.68
N ALA A 57 -10.99 17.22 -14.90
CA ALA A 57 -11.66 16.24 -15.72
C ALA A 57 -10.60 15.33 -16.35
N ALA A 58 -10.91 14.06 -16.48
CA ALA A 58 -10.01 13.08 -17.10
C ALA A 58 -10.81 11.88 -17.61
N ASP A 59 -10.24 11.16 -18.56
CA ASP A 59 -10.77 9.91 -19.09
C ASP A 59 -10.26 8.69 -18.28
N SER A 60 -9.11 8.87 -17.62
CA SER A 60 -8.49 7.84 -16.79
C SER A 60 -7.80 8.43 -15.56
N LEU A 61 -7.80 7.66 -14.48
CA LEU A 61 -7.08 7.95 -13.23
C LEU A 61 -5.92 6.98 -13.08
N ALA A 62 -4.70 7.51 -13.03
CA ALA A 62 -3.51 6.73 -12.69
C ALA A 62 -3.55 6.30 -11.20
N PRO A 63 -2.76 5.30 -10.79
CA PRO A 63 -2.67 4.89 -9.40
C PRO A 63 -2.41 6.06 -8.45
N TYR A 64 -3.13 6.13 -7.34
CA TYR A 64 -3.10 7.24 -6.40
C TYR A 64 -3.03 6.76 -4.95
N LEU A 65 -2.49 7.61 -4.09
CA LEU A 65 -2.35 7.39 -2.66
C LEU A 65 -3.29 8.36 -1.91
N LEU A 66 -4.20 7.84 -1.09
CA LEU A 66 -5.17 8.63 -0.32
C LEU A 66 -4.72 8.94 1.10
N TRP A 67 -3.70 8.28 1.61
CA TRP A 67 -3.21 8.49 2.96
C TRP A 67 -2.93 9.98 3.25
N GLY A 68 -3.54 10.50 4.31
CA GLY A 68 -3.42 11.90 4.70
C GLY A 68 -4.38 12.88 3.99
N PHE A 69 -5.20 12.41 3.04
CA PHE A 69 -6.11 13.26 2.26
C PHE A 69 -7.56 12.75 2.24
N PRO A 70 -8.25 12.65 3.39
CA PRO A 70 -9.59 12.09 3.43
C PRO A 70 -10.62 12.88 2.60
N ALA A 71 -10.46 14.19 2.45
CA ALA A 71 -11.33 15.01 1.61
C ALA A 71 -11.24 14.66 0.11
N ALA A 72 -10.07 14.20 -0.36
CA ALA A 72 -9.88 13.81 -1.75
C ALA A 72 -10.67 12.55 -2.13
N VAL A 73 -11.06 11.72 -1.16
CA VAL A 73 -11.84 10.49 -1.38
C VAL A 73 -13.11 10.77 -2.17
N HIS A 74 -13.87 11.78 -1.76
CA HIS A 74 -15.16 12.12 -2.39
C HIS A 74 -14.96 12.67 -3.81
N ALA A 75 -13.96 13.50 -4.01
CA ALA A 75 -13.62 14.06 -5.31
C ALA A 75 -13.12 12.96 -6.29
N LEU A 76 -12.28 12.03 -5.83
CA LEU A 76 -11.81 10.91 -6.64
C LEU A 76 -12.95 9.93 -6.96
N ARG A 77 -13.89 9.69 -6.03
CA ARG A 77 -15.10 8.92 -6.32
C ARG A 77 -15.97 9.59 -7.39
N ALA A 78 -16.09 10.92 -7.35
CA ALA A 78 -16.82 11.66 -8.37
C ALA A 78 -16.15 11.51 -9.75
N LEU A 79 -14.82 11.68 -9.82
CA LEU A 79 -14.06 11.46 -11.05
C LEU A 79 -14.19 10.02 -11.57
N ALA A 80 -14.09 9.04 -10.68
CA ALA A 80 -14.16 7.62 -11.06
C ALA A 80 -15.54 7.17 -11.58
N ARG A 81 -16.59 8.00 -11.48
CA ARG A 81 -17.90 7.71 -12.12
C ARG A 81 -17.86 7.88 -13.64
N THR A 82 -16.94 8.70 -14.15
CA THR A 82 -16.83 9.01 -15.58
C THR A 82 -15.48 8.65 -16.18
N ALA A 83 -14.47 8.43 -15.35
CA ALA A 83 -13.11 8.08 -15.75
C ALA A 83 -12.78 6.62 -15.37
N HIS A 84 -12.02 5.94 -16.21
CA HIS A 84 -11.46 4.63 -15.85
C HIS A 84 -10.46 4.79 -14.70
N ALA A 85 -10.67 4.06 -13.60
CA ALA A 85 -9.73 4.05 -12.48
C ALA A 85 -9.06 2.67 -12.38
N GLN A 86 -7.75 2.64 -12.60
CA GLN A 86 -6.97 1.39 -12.45
C GLN A 86 -7.10 0.81 -11.03
N ASN A 87 -7.13 1.68 -10.02
CA ASN A 87 -7.46 1.33 -8.64
C ASN A 87 -8.76 2.03 -8.25
N PRO A 88 -9.86 1.30 -8.03
CA PRO A 88 -11.07 1.88 -7.44
C PRO A 88 -10.78 2.51 -6.09
N VAL A 89 -11.42 3.63 -5.79
CA VAL A 89 -11.21 4.37 -4.51
C VAL A 89 -11.43 3.47 -3.30
N ASP A 90 -12.47 2.62 -3.35
CA ASP A 90 -12.78 1.72 -2.24
C ASP A 90 -11.71 0.64 -2.05
N GLY A 91 -11.11 0.13 -3.12
CA GLY A 91 -9.97 -0.78 -3.04
C GLY A 91 -8.73 -0.11 -2.44
N VAL A 92 -8.49 1.17 -2.76
CA VAL A 92 -7.39 1.94 -2.16
C VAL A 92 -7.62 2.14 -0.67
N LEU A 93 -8.83 2.53 -0.24
CA LEU A 93 -9.18 2.70 1.17
C LEU A 93 -9.06 1.38 1.94
N LEU A 94 -9.48 0.28 1.33
CA LEU A 94 -9.36 -1.05 1.90
C LEU A 94 -7.89 -1.43 2.12
N ALA A 95 -7.01 -1.12 1.17
CA ALA A 95 -5.57 -1.38 1.30
C ALA A 95 -4.87 -0.44 2.29
N ASP A 96 -5.36 0.79 2.46
CA ASP A 96 -4.81 1.77 3.41
C ASP A 96 -5.10 1.38 4.88
N ASP A 97 -6.15 0.59 5.13
CA ASP A 97 -6.46 0.00 6.44
C ASP A 97 -5.96 -1.46 6.50
N LYS A 98 -4.87 -1.70 7.21
CA LYS A 98 -4.25 -3.04 7.33
C LYS A 98 -5.18 -4.08 7.96
N ALA A 99 -6.10 -3.66 8.84
CA ALA A 99 -7.07 -4.57 9.44
C ALA A 99 -8.12 -4.99 8.41
N ALA A 100 -8.69 -4.03 7.69
CA ALA A 100 -9.65 -4.29 6.62
C ALA A 100 -9.02 -5.12 5.48
N ALA A 101 -7.77 -4.83 5.11
CA ALA A 101 -7.02 -5.63 4.13
C ALA A 101 -6.83 -7.08 4.61
N ALA A 102 -6.44 -7.28 5.88
CA ALA A 102 -6.25 -8.63 6.44
C ALA A 102 -7.56 -9.42 6.47
N ASP A 103 -8.66 -8.78 6.85
CA ASP A 103 -10.00 -9.39 6.85
C ASP A 103 -10.42 -9.81 5.43
N ARG A 104 -10.27 -8.92 4.45
CA ARG A 104 -10.59 -9.21 3.05
C ARG A 104 -9.71 -10.32 2.46
N LEU A 105 -8.43 -10.37 2.80
CA LEU A 105 -7.54 -11.46 2.40
C LEU A 105 -8.01 -12.80 3.00
N ALA A 106 -8.47 -12.80 4.26
CA ALA A 106 -9.01 -13.98 4.92
C ALA A 106 -10.31 -14.46 4.25
N GLU A 107 -11.26 -13.57 3.97
CA GLU A 107 -12.49 -13.89 3.21
C GLU A 107 -12.19 -14.52 1.85
N ALA A 108 -11.16 -14.03 1.16
CA ALA A 108 -10.72 -14.55 -0.13
C ALA A 108 -9.87 -15.83 -0.04
N GLY A 109 -9.59 -16.34 1.16
CA GLY A 109 -8.75 -17.52 1.37
C GLY A 109 -7.28 -17.31 1.00
N VAL A 110 -6.80 -16.06 0.96
CA VAL A 110 -5.43 -15.73 0.60
C VAL A 110 -4.50 -15.97 1.80
N PRO A 111 -3.47 -16.84 1.65
CA PRO A 111 -2.52 -17.10 2.72
C PRO A 111 -1.78 -15.83 3.17
N GLN A 112 -1.89 -15.50 4.44
CA GLN A 112 -1.26 -14.32 5.02
C GLN A 112 -0.59 -14.64 6.37
N VAL A 113 0.20 -13.71 6.89
CA VAL A 113 0.75 -13.82 8.25
C VAL A 113 -0.42 -13.81 9.23
N ARG A 114 -0.38 -14.72 10.22
CA ARG A 114 -1.39 -14.74 11.29
C ARG A 114 -1.58 -13.35 11.87
N THR A 115 -2.81 -12.87 11.90
CA THR A 115 -3.16 -11.51 12.26
C THR A 115 -4.27 -11.53 13.30
N GLU A 116 -4.07 -10.82 14.41
CA GLU A 116 -5.10 -10.54 15.40
C GLU A 116 -5.36 -9.03 15.39
N ILE A 117 -6.61 -8.66 15.26
CA ILE A 117 -7.05 -7.26 15.26
C ILE A 117 -7.68 -6.99 16.63
N CYS A 118 -7.20 -5.99 17.34
CA CYS A 118 -7.70 -5.65 18.66
C CYS A 118 -7.90 -4.14 18.84
N PRO A 119 -8.81 -3.72 19.71
CA PRO A 119 -8.87 -2.34 20.15
C PRO A 119 -7.55 -1.96 20.84
N PHE A 120 -7.26 -0.66 20.90
CA PHE A 120 -6.10 -0.15 21.63
C PHE A 120 -6.35 -0.26 23.15
N ASP A 121 -6.15 -1.46 23.68
CA ASP A 121 -6.22 -1.77 25.11
C ASP A 121 -5.02 -2.61 25.50
N ALA A 122 -4.21 -2.13 26.43
CA ALA A 122 -2.95 -2.76 26.80
C ALA A 122 -3.13 -4.18 27.36
N GLY A 123 -4.20 -4.40 28.13
CA GLY A 123 -4.49 -5.72 28.72
C GLY A 123 -4.92 -6.74 27.65
N LEU A 124 -5.79 -6.32 26.74
CA LEU A 124 -6.22 -7.17 25.62
C LEU A 124 -5.04 -7.50 24.69
N VAL A 125 -4.24 -6.50 24.33
CA VAL A 125 -3.07 -6.70 23.45
C VAL A 125 -2.03 -7.61 24.11
N ALA A 126 -1.79 -7.47 25.42
CA ALA A 126 -0.88 -8.35 26.16
C ALA A 126 -1.40 -9.81 26.19
N GLY A 127 -2.71 -10.00 26.39
CA GLY A 127 -3.34 -11.33 26.32
C GLY A 127 -3.22 -11.95 24.92
N VAL A 128 -3.40 -11.16 23.86
CA VAL A 128 -3.21 -11.60 22.48
C VAL A 128 -1.76 -11.98 22.22
N ALA A 129 -0.80 -11.13 22.60
CA ALA A 129 0.63 -11.39 22.42
C ALA A 129 1.09 -12.65 23.14
N ALA A 130 0.59 -12.89 24.37
CA ALA A 130 0.89 -14.11 25.12
C ALA A 130 0.37 -15.38 24.42
N ARG A 131 -0.82 -15.32 23.78
CA ARG A 131 -1.37 -16.46 23.02
C ARG A 131 -0.65 -16.68 21.68
N ILE A 132 -0.17 -15.62 21.04
CA ILE A 132 0.63 -15.73 19.80
C ILE A 132 2.01 -16.30 20.10
N GLY A 133 2.60 -15.88 21.21
CA GLY A 133 3.99 -16.15 21.59
C GLY A 133 4.94 -15.06 21.07
N TYR A 134 5.88 -14.66 21.93
CA TYR A 134 6.91 -13.67 21.58
C TYR A 134 8.01 -14.29 20.71
N PRO A 135 8.67 -13.50 19.82
CA PRO A 135 8.47 -12.07 19.60
C PRO A 135 7.23 -11.79 18.74
N VAL A 136 6.58 -10.63 19.02
CA VAL A 136 5.44 -10.15 18.25
C VAL A 136 5.75 -8.80 17.61
N VAL A 137 5.03 -8.51 16.53
CA VAL A 137 4.99 -7.20 15.86
C VAL A 137 3.61 -6.58 16.12
N VAL A 138 3.62 -5.36 16.67
CA VAL A 138 2.41 -4.58 16.89
C VAL A 138 2.43 -3.38 15.97
N LYS A 139 1.33 -3.11 15.30
CA LYS A 139 1.22 -1.99 14.36
C LYS A 139 -0.18 -1.38 14.36
N ARG A 140 -0.25 -0.09 14.06
CA ARG A 140 -1.53 0.60 13.83
C ARG A 140 -2.13 0.13 12.51
N THR A 141 -3.46 0.19 12.41
CA THR A 141 -4.18 -0.22 11.19
C THR A 141 -3.86 0.69 10.00
N HIS A 142 -3.63 1.98 10.24
CA HIS A 142 -3.23 2.95 9.24
C HIS A 142 -1.76 3.36 9.39
N GLY A 143 -1.14 3.75 8.30
CA GLY A 143 0.21 4.26 8.27
C GLY A 143 1.10 3.58 7.23
N ALA A 144 2.17 4.28 6.86
CA ALA A 144 3.12 3.87 5.83
C ALA A 144 4.57 3.87 6.35
N GLN A 145 5.47 3.30 5.56
CA GLN A 145 6.93 3.34 5.76
C GLN A 145 7.42 2.77 7.10
N GLY A 146 6.62 1.91 7.76
CA GLY A 146 6.98 1.31 9.04
C GLY A 146 6.93 2.25 10.25
N ARG A 147 6.39 3.48 10.09
CA ARG A 147 6.39 4.52 11.13
C ARG A 147 5.73 4.06 12.44
N TRP A 148 4.61 3.35 12.35
CA TRP A 148 3.84 2.88 13.52
C TRP A 148 3.87 1.35 13.64
N VAL A 149 5.06 0.79 13.45
CA VAL A 149 5.32 -0.65 13.58
C VAL A 149 6.37 -0.84 14.67
N ARG A 150 6.05 -1.66 15.65
CA ARG A 150 6.93 -1.95 16.80
C ARG A 150 7.10 -3.45 16.96
N ARG A 151 8.29 -3.85 17.37
CA ARG A 151 8.64 -5.22 17.73
C ARG A 151 8.69 -5.32 19.25
N ALA A 152 8.14 -6.40 19.80
CA ALA A 152 8.23 -6.71 21.20
C ALA A 152 8.75 -8.15 21.39
N GLY A 153 9.90 -8.27 22.04
CA GLY A 153 10.52 -9.55 22.38
C GLY A 153 9.97 -10.19 23.65
N GLY A 154 9.15 -9.46 24.42
CA GLY A 154 8.56 -9.87 25.67
C GLY A 154 7.57 -8.84 26.22
N PRO A 155 6.95 -9.10 27.38
CA PRO A 155 5.90 -8.24 27.95
C PRO A 155 6.36 -6.80 28.23
N GLU A 156 7.56 -6.59 28.74
CA GLU A 156 8.10 -5.24 29.03
C GLU A 156 8.31 -4.44 27.74
N ALA A 157 8.89 -5.07 26.71
CA ALA A 157 9.07 -4.45 25.40
C ALA A 157 7.70 -4.15 24.75
N LEU A 158 6.68 -4.98 25.00
CA LEU A 158 5.33 -4.71 24.51
C LEU A 158 4.73 -3.49 25.20
N ALA A 159 4.88 -3.34 26.51
CA ALA A 159 4.39 -2.16 27.23
C ALA A 159 5.03 -0.87 26.69
N THR A 160 6.35 -0.86 26.44
CA THR A 160 7.05 0.26 25.81
C THR A 160 6.50 0.54 24.41
N ALA A 161 6.34 -0.50 23.59
CA ALA A 161 5.81 -0.38 22.23
C ALA A 161 4.40 0.23 22.20
N LEU A 162 3.55 -0.17 23.13
CA LEU A 162 2.19 0.36 23.25
C LEU A 162 2.18 1.82 23.69
N ALA A 163 3.04 2.20 24.64
CA ALA A 163 3.18 3.60 25.06
C ALA A 163 3.59 4.49 23.87
N GLU A 164 4.57 4.07 23.07
CA GLU A 164 5.00 4.81 21.86
C GLU A 164 3.91 4.92 20.78
N LEU A 165 3.00 3.93 20.70
CA LEU A 165 1.90 3.95 19.73
C LEU A 165 0.69 4.76 20.24
N ALA A 166 0.59 5.02 21.54
CA ALA A 166 -0.56 5.71 22.14
C ALA A 166 -0.63 7.20 21.76
N ASP A 167 0.51 7.86 21.57
CA ASP A 167 0.60 9.30 21.29
C ASP A 167 -0.10 9.74 20.00
N GLU A 168 -0.45 8.79 19.12
CA GLU A 168 -1.07 9.06 17.81
C GLU A 168 -2.63 9.00 17.85
N GLY A 169 -3.23 8.97 19.03
CA GLY A 169 -4.68 8.92 19.24
C GLY A 169 -5.32 7.53 19.10
N PRO A 170 -6.63 7.42 19.28
CA PRO A 170 -7.35 6.14 19.28
C PRO A 170 -7.24 5.44 17.91
N SER A 171 -6.97 4.15 17.93
CA SER A 171 -6.88 3.30 16.74
C SER A 171 -7.04 1.85 17.16
N ALA A 172 -7.46 0.99 16.23
CA ALA A 172 -7.24 -0.43 16.38
C ALA A 172 -5.75 -0.77 16.15
N LEU A 173 -5.34 -1.88 16.71
CA LEU A 173 -4.00 -2.45 16.55
C LEU A 173 -4.07 -3.80 15.85
N ILE A 174 -3.02 -4.09 15.12
CA ILE A 174 -2.73 -5.42 14.59
C ILE A 174 -1.59 -6.01 15.42
N VAL A 175 -1.76 -7.25 15.86
CA VAL A 175 -0.72 -8.05 16.52
C VAL A 175 -0.43 -9.27 15.64
N GLN A 176 0.83 -9.45 15.30
CA GLN A 176 1.30 -10.56 14.46
C GLN A 176 2.50 -11.25 15.11
N PRO A 177 2.71 -12.55 14.93
CA PRO A 177 3.99 -13.16 15.26
C PRO A 177 5.08 -12.52 14.40
N GLU A 178 6.26 -12.30 14.97
CA GLU A 178 7.43 -12.04 14.12
C GLU A 178 7.83 -13.31 13.39
N VAL A 179 7.96 -13.24 12.08
CA VAL A 179 8.42 -14.36 11.25
C VAL A 179 9.95 -14.36 11.23
N VAL A 180 10.54 -14.78 12.34
CA VAL A 180 11.99 -14.71 12.59
C VAL A 180 12.83 -15.46 11.55
N GLU A 181 12.28 -16.51 10.96
CA GLU A 181 12.94 -17.29 9.92
C GLU A 181 13.20 -16.50 8.62
N CYS A 182 12.47 -15.42 8.40
CA CYS A 182 12.72 -14.53 7.26
C CYS A 182 13.92 -13.60 7.48
N ALA A 183 14.45 -13.49 8.69
CA ALA A 183 15.65 -12.73 9.02
C ALA A 183 15.68 -11.30 8.44
N GLY A 184 14.54 -10.59 8.51
CA GLY A 184 14.39 -9.24 7.94
C GLY A 184 14.30 -9.20 6.42
N ALA A 185 14.12 -10.34 5.73
CA ALA A 185 13.89 -10.39 4.30
C ALA A 185 12.39 -10.38 3.98
N SER A 186 12.01 -9.67 2.91
CA SER A 186 10.70 -9.74 2.28
C SER A 186 10.81 -9.63 0.77
N ILE A 187 9.78 -10.06 0.06
CA ILE A 187 9.67 -9.85 -1.39
C ILE A 187 8.62 -8.78 -1.63
N ARG A 188 8.95 -7.78 -2.46
CA ARG A 188 7.97 -6.87 -3.05
C ARG A 188 7.66 -7.33 -4.46
N ALA A 189 6.44 -7.80 -4.68
CA ALA A 189 5.89 -8.08 -6.00
C ALA A 189 4.95 -6.94 -6.41
N VAL A 190 5.19 -6.30 -7.54
CA VAL A 190 4.28 -5.30 -8.11
C VAL A 190 3.44 -5.98 -9.18
N VAL A 191 2.13 -5.95 -8.99
CA VAL A 191 1.11 -6.45 -9.92
C VAL A 191 0.44 -5.26 -10.58
N THR A 192 0.24 -5.34 -11.90
CA THR A 192 -0.40 -4.28 -12.69
C THR A 192 -1.20 -4.93 -13.81
N GLY A 193 -2.50 -4.62 -13.91
CA GLY A 193 -3.40 -5.25 -14.88
C GLY A 193 -3.41 -6.79 -14.78
N GLY A 194 -3.38 -7.32 -13.56
CA GLY A 194 -3.35 -8.76 -13.30
C GLY A 194 -2.01 -9.46 -13.60
N ARG A 195 -0.97 -8.71 -14.02
CA ARG A 195 0.35 -9.23 -14.40
C ARG A 195 1.44 -8.79 -13.45
N LEU A 196 2.43 -9.64 -13.22
CA LEU A 196 3.63 -9.24 -12.50
C LEU A 196 4.42 -8.24 -13.34
N LEU A 197 4.63 -7.05 -12.79
CA LEU A 197 5.39 -5.97 -13.41
C LEU A 197 6.86 -6.01 -12.99
N ALA A 198 7.10 -6.08 -11.70
CA ALA A 198 8.43 -6.05 -11.11
C ALA A 198 8.45 -6.82 -9.79
N VAL A 199 9.59 -7.45 -9.50
CA VAL A 199 9.79 -8.23 -8.27
C VAL A 199 11.18 -7.93 -7.72
N THR A 200 11.25 -7.60 -6.44
CA THR A 200 12.53 -7.43 -5.73
C THR A 200 12.48 -8.10 -4.37
N GLN A 201 13.61 -8.63 -3.96
CA GLN A 201 13.83 -8.98 -2.57
C GLN A 201 14.38 -7.76 -1.84
N ARG A 202 13.81 -7.48 -0.68
CA ARG A 202 14.25 -6.46 0.25
C ARG A 202 14.90 -7.14 1.45
N GLN A 203 15.99 -6.56 1.93
CA GLN A 203 16.72 -7.05 3.09
C GLN A 203 16.92 -5.90 4.06
N ALA A 204 16.44 -6.04 5.27
CA ALA A 204 16.66 -5.08 6.35
C ALA A 204 18.16 -4.84 6.56
N ALA A 205 18.53 -3.59 6.79
CA ALA A 205 19.89 -3.19 7.16
C ALA A 205 19.99 -3.06 8.68
N ALA A 206 20.95 -3.75 9.29
CA ALA A 206 21.18 -3.63 10.73
C ALA A 206 21.44 -2.18 11.14
N PRO A 207 20.93 -1.71 12.28
CA PRO A 207 20.22 -2.45 13.31
C PRO A 207 18.70 -2.62 13.08
N ASP A 208 18.13 -2.12 11.99
CA ASP A 208 16.70 -2.27 11.69
C ASP A 208 16.40 -3.73 11.29
N TRP A 209 15.23 -4.21 11.69
CA TRP A 209 14.68 -5.52 11.36
C TRP A 209 13.62 -5.43 10.25
N ARG A 210 13.17 -4.21 9.94
CA ARG A 210 12.14 -3.94 8.92
C ARG A 210 12.76 -3.85 7.55
N SER A 211 12.18 -4.53 6.57
CA SER A 211 12.65 -4.51 5.17
C SER A 211 12.11 -3.30 4.36
N ASN A 212 11.79 -2.18 5.05
CA ASN A 212 11.30 -0.97 4.39
C ASN A 212 12.45 -0.20 3.72
N ILE A 213 12.28 0.19 2.46
CA ILE A 213 13.26 0.98 1.70
C ILE A 213 13.53 2.32 2.38
N ALA A 214 12.50 2.98 2.93
CA ALA A 214 12.65 4.21 3.69
C ALA A 214 13.55 4.07 4.94
N GLY A 215 13.69 2.86 5.48
CA GLY A 215 14.60 2.50 6.57
C GLY A 215 16.00 2.05 6.09
N GLY A 216 16.32 2.19 4.81
CA GLY A 216 17.64 1.83 4.26
C GLY A 216 17.78 0.34 3.89
N ALA A 217 16.69 -0.41 3.79
CA ALA A 217 16.76 -1.80 3.36
C ALA A 217 17.41 -1.93 1.98
N ALA A 218 18.31 -2.89 1.84
CA ALA A 218 18.87 -3.25 0.54
C ALA A 218 17.82 -3.89 -0.35
N GLN A 219 17.91 -3.64 -1.66
CA GLN A 219 16.96 -4.16 -2.64
C GLN A 219 17.71 -4.81 -3.82
N ARG A 220 17.25 -5.97 -4.26
CA ARG A 220 17.78 -6.65 -5.45
C ARG A 220 16.66 -7.31 -6.23
N ARG A 221 16.80 -7.37 -7.55
CA ARG A 221 15.89 -8.15 -8.40
C ARG A 221 15.90 -9.62 -7.98
N THR A 222 14.73 -10.24 -7.98
CA THR A 222 14.54 -11.66 -7.72
C THR A 222 13.41 -12.21 -8.58
N GLU A 223 13.23 -13.53 -8.54
CA GLU A 223 12.14 -14.21 -9.22
C GLU A 223 11.18 -14.82 -8.18
N LEU A 224 9.92 -14.99 -8.59
CA LEU A 224 8.90 -15.66 -7.82
C LEU A 224 8.76 -17.12 -8.28
N THR A 225 8.43 -17.99 -7.35
CA THR A 225 7.86 -19.29 -7.69
C THR A 225 6.45 -19.11 -8.28
N GLY A 226 5.90 -20.15 -8.90
CA GLY A 226 4.52 -20.13 -9.38
C GLY A 226 3.51 -19.81 -8.26
N GLU A 227 3.70 -20.41 -7.08
CA GLU A 227 2.85 -20.19 -5.91
C GLU A 227 2.92 -18.74 -5.41
N GLU A 228 4.11 -18.14 -5.34
CA GLU A 228 4.29 -16.73 -4.94
C GLU A 228 3.65 -15.77 -5.96
N ALA A 229 3.76 -16.09 -7.24
CA ALA A 229 3.17 -15.30 -8.30
C ALA A 229 1.63 -15.33 -8.24
N GLU A 230 1.04 -16.51 -8.01
CA GLU A 230 -0.41 -16.64 -7.79
C GLU A 230 -0.85 -15.91 -6.50
N LEU A 231 -0.11 -16.07 -5.41
CA LEU A 231 -0.38 -15.37 -4.15
C LEU A 231 -0.41 -13.85 -4.35
N ALA A 232 0.56 -13.28 -5.08
CA ALA A 232 0.58 -11.84 -5.37
C ALA A 232 -0.64 -11.39 -6.18
N ARG A 233 -1.03 -12.15 -7.21
CA ARG A 233 -2.22 -11.85 -8.02
C ARG A 233 -3.50 -11.98 -7.21
N ALA A 234 -3.65 -13.07 -6.46
CA ALA A 234 -4.82 -13.31 -5.61
C ALA A 234 -5.00 -12.20 -4.55
N ALA A 235 -3.90 -11.79 -3.89
CA ALA A 235 -3.94 -10.71 -2.91
C ALA A 235 -4.35 -9.36 -3.53
N THR A 236 -3.84 -9.06 -4.73
CA THR A 236 -4.22 -7.84 -5.48
C THR A 236 -5.70 -7.87 -5.85
N ALA A 237 -6.18 -8.99 -6.39
CA ALA A 237 -7.58 -9.18 -6.79
C ALA A 237 -8.54 -9.15 -5.61
N ALA A 238 -8.16 -9.74 -4.46
CA ALA A 238 -8.98 -9.77 -3.25
C ALA A 238 -9.34 -8.35 -2.76
N LEU A 239 -8.45 -7.38 -2.93
CA LEU A 239 -8.71 -5.98 -2.59
C LEU A 239 -9.33 -5.17 -3.75
N GLY A 240 -9.65 -5.80 -4.87
CA GLY A 240 -10.21 -5.14 -6.05
C GLY A 240 -9.24 -4.16 -6.73
N LEU A 241 -7.93 -4.36 -6.60
CA LEU A 241 -6.93 -3.46 -7.14
C LEU A 241 -6.46 -3.92 -8.52
N GLY A 242 -6.28 -2.97 -9.43
CA GLY A 242 -5.63 -3.19 -10.73
C GLY A 242 -4.12 -2.96 -10.69
N HIS A 243 -3.64 -2.24 -9.65
CA HIS A 243 -2.21 -1.98 -9.42
C HIS A 243 -1.91 -2.05 -7.93
N ALA A 244 -1.00 -2.93 -7.54
CA ALA A 244 -0.62 -3.09 -6.14
C ALA A 244 0.81 -3.58 -5.98
N GLY A 245 1.40 -3.28 -4.82
CA GLY A 245 2.62 -3.89 -4.33
C GLY A 245 2.31 -4.86 -3.19
N VAL A 246 2.56 -6.12 -3.41
CA VAL A 246 2.35 -7.17 -2.41
C VAL A 246 3.67 -7.51 -1.74
N ASP A 247 3.72 -7.39 -0.43
CA ASP A 247 4.86 -7.84 0.36
C ASP A 247 4.62 -9.28 0.81
N ILE A 248 5.55 -10.17 0.47
CA ILE A 248 5.47 -11.61 0.71
C ILE A 248 6.65 -12.04 1.59
N LEU A 249 6.35 -12.87 2.56
CA LEU A 249 7.34 -13.59 3.37
C LEU A 249 7.44 -15.05 2.93
N ARG A 250 8.67 -15.54 2.72
CA ARG A 250 8.97 -16.94 2.46
C ARG A 250 9.10 -17.69 3.77
N THR A 251 7.99 -18.30 4.22
CA THR A 251 8.00 -19.05 5.48
C THR A 251 8.20 -20.55 5.23
N ARG A 252 8.57 -21.30 6.28
CA ARG A 252 8.65 -22.77 6.24
C ARG A 252 7.33 -23.47 5.89
N HIS A 253 6.20 -22.75 6.03
CA HIS A 253 4.86 -23.24 5.71
C HIS A 253 4.31 -22.70 4.38
N GLY A 254 5.20 -22.28 3.46
CA GLY A 254 4.87 -21.64 2.19
C GLY A 254 4.83 -20.11 2.28
N PRO A 255 4.62 -19.43 1.16
CA PRO A 255 4.60 -17.98 1.11
C PRO A 255 3.37 -17.42 1.84
N ARG A 256 3.55 -16.25 2.47
CA ARG A 256 2.48 -15.53 3.18
C ARG A 256 2.49 -14.06 2.82
N VAL A 257 1.32 -13.49 2.55
CA VAL A 257 1.16 -12.05 2.39
C VAL A 257 1.42 -11.37 3.74
N LEU A 258 2.29 -10.37 3.74
CA LEU A 258 2.53 -9.49 4.87
C LEU A 258 1.68 -8.22 4.79
N GLU A 259 1.61 -7.63 3.59
CA GLU A 259 0.92 -6.36 3.34
C GLU A 259 0.62 -6.21 1.85
N VAL A 260 -0.46 -5.47 1.51
CA VAL A 260 -0.79 -5.05 0.15
C VAL A 260 -0.86 -3.53 0.11
N ASN A 261 -0.14 -2.92 -0.82
CA ASN A 261 -0.06 -1.46 -0.98
C ASN A 261 -0.71 -1.05 -2.30
N ALA A 262 -1.71 -0.19 -2.26
CA ALA A 262 -2.44 0.27 -3.46
C ALA A 262 -1.64 1.22 -4.35
N CYS A 263 -0.62 1.88 -3.82
CA CYS A 263 0.28 2.75 -4.59
C CYS A 263 1.73 2.43 -4.22
N PRO A 264 2.27 1.31 -4.75
CA PRO A 264 3.64 0.92 -4.45
C PRO A 264 4.66 1.88 -5.08
N ASP A 265 5.73 2.18 -4.35
CA ASP A 265 6.90 2.83 -4.94
C ASP A 265 7.64 1.83 -5.85
N PHE A 266 7.28 1.83 -7.13
CA PHE A 266 7.98 1.07 -8.15
C PHE A 266 9.23 1.80 -8.66
N THR A 267 9.40 3.09 -8.36
CA THR A 267 10.54 3.88 -8.84
C THR A 267 11.84 3.44 -8.19
N SER A 268 11.80 3.00 -6.94
CA SER A 268 12.95 2.38 -6.27
C SER A 268 13.39 1.06 -6.91
N MET A 269 12.51 0.40 -7.66
CA MET A 269 12.80 -0.84 -8.38
C MET A 269 13.38 -0.58 -9.78
N GLN A 270 13.15 0.62 -10.36
CA GLN A 270 13.55 0.97 -11.73
C GLN A 270 15.03 0.68 -12.03
N PRO A 271 16.01 0.93 -11.13
CA PRO A 271 17.42 0.63 -11.42
C PRO A 271 17.72 -0.85 -11.70
N HIS A 272 16.83 -1.75 -11.29
CA HIS A 272 16.97 -3.19 -11.48
C HIS A 272 16.29 -3.70 -12.77
N TYR A 273 15.66 -2.81 -13.56
CA TYR A 273 14.89 -3.15 -14.74
C TYR A 273 15.29 -2.28 -15.94
N GLN A 274 15.53 -2.90 -17.10
CA GLN A 274 15.80 -2.17 -18.36
C GLN A 274 14.52 -1.51 -18.90
N ALA A 275 13.37 -2.15 -18.72
CA ALA A 275 12.10 -1.62 -19.16
C ALA A 275 11.65 -0.47 -18.25
N ASP A 276 11.04 0.55 -18.82
CA ASP A 276 10.42 1.65 -18.07
C ASP A 276 9.18 1.15 -17.32
N LEU A 277 9.28 1.09 -16.00
CA LEU A 277 8.19 0.63 -15.15
C LEU A 277 7.04 1.64 -15.11
N GLY A 278 7.34 2.94 -15.12
CA GLY A 278 6.33 4.00 -15.16
C GLY A 278 5.48 3.93 -16.42
N GLU A 279 6.11 3.69 -17.59
CA GLU A 279 5.38 3.49 -18.83
C GLU A 279 4.45 2.27 -18.79
N LYS A 280 4.92 1.15 -18.21
CA LYS A 280 4.10 -0.07 -18.10
C LYS A 280 2.91 0.13 -17.15
N VAL A 281 3.11 0.84 -16.02
CA VAL A 281 2.02 1.17 -15.10
C VAL A 281 1.01 2.07 -15.78
N LEU A 282 1.47 3.12 -16.48
CA LEU A 282 0.60 4.06 -17.15
C LEU A 282 -0.21 3.39 -18.28
N ARG A 283 0.41 2.55 -19.11
CA ARG A 283 -0.30 1.81 -20.17
C ARG A 283 -1.43 0.92 -19.64
N ALA A 284 -1.30 0.40 -18.43
CA ALA A 284 -2.35 -0.38 -17.79
C ALA A 284 -3.48 0.48 -17.19
N SER A 285 -3.28 1.81 -17.15
CA SER A 285 -4.31 2.79 -16.73
C SER A 285 -5.03 3.42 -17.93
N LEU A 286 -4.58 3.16 -19.17
CA LEU A 286 -5.18 3.63 -20.41
C LEU A 286 -6.25 2.63 -20.91
#